data_38096b78b1266b55d2fb4d14e4bfa2a6
#
_entry.id   38096b78b1266b55d2fb4d14e4bfa2a6
#
_cell.length_a   1.000
_cell.length_b   1.000
_cell.length_c   1.000
_cell.angle_alpha   90.00
_cell.angle_beta   90.00
_cell.angle_gamma   90.00
#
_symmetry.space_group_name_H-M   'P 1'
#
loop_
_entity.id
_entity.type
_entity.pdbx_description
1 polymer ?
#
loop_
_entity_poly.entity_id
_entity_poly.type
_entity_poly.pdbx_seq_one_letter_code
_entity_poly.pdbx_strand_id
1 'polypeptide(L)'
;MKRIFAPARGLFVEITHPDEPSKTVIVVKEQTRPNHYVPVIDVKLIGKNEIQVNLIKETTALGKPVALPLKLTYHPEAGYAPIREVMEGRNDRIKEFYWRAWFGTEALDLDAPVTGTFDGGKAQITGEAINDFVHAVGNTGEAFVDRPGKEVLAPMDFAIVVGWKAITKPIFPRSIDGDLLKLVHLSNGFRMLPGAEPLKKGDEVETTAQVNAVINQDAGKMVEVCGTITRAGQPVMEVTSQFLYRGAYTDFENTFQRKQETPMQIHLATSKDVAVLKSKEWFSFDEPEHELLGQTLTFRLQSFIRFKNQKVFSSVETRGQVLMELPTKEIIQVASVEYEAGDSHGNPVIDYLERHGSSIEQPINFENAIPLSGKTPLLLKAPASNDTYARVSGDYNPIHVSRVFANYANLPGTITHGMYSSAAVRSLVETWAAENNVGRVRSFHASLTGMVLPKDDIEVNLEHVGMVAGRKIIKVEASNKETEEKVLLGEAEVEQPVSAYVFTGQGSQEQGMGMELYASSPVAKEVWDRADKHFRDNYGRHLPLHAPSYLT
;
A
#
# COMPACT_ATOMS: atom_id res chain seq x y z
N MET A 1 -42.84 -15.37 -18.37
CA MET A 1 -41.45 -15.19 -17.93
C MET A 1 -40.95 -13.71 -17.97
N LYS A 2 -41.79 -12.75 -17.51
CA LYS A 2 -41.49 -11.30 -17.59
C LYS A 2 -40.79 -10.70 -16.35
N ARG A 3 -40.28 -11.52 -15.39
CA ARG A 3 -39.82 -11.00 -14.09
C ARG A 3 -38.62 -11.73 -13.46
N ILE A 4 -37.70 -12.28 -14.23
CA ILE A 4 -36.45 -12.81 -13.61
C ILE A 4 -35.46 -11.68 -13.30
N PHE A 5 -35.50 -10.59 -14.04
CA PHE A 5 -34.76 -9.38 -13.74
C PHE A 5 -35.75 -8.20 -13.72
N ALA A 6 -36.10 -7.73 -12.53
CA ALA A 6 -36.72 -6.41 -12.45
C ALA A 6 -35.68 -5.42 -12.97
N PRO A 7 -35.90 -4.71 -14.10
CA PRO A 7 -34.88 -3.85 -14.64
C PRO A 7 -34.67 -2.71 -13.67
N ALA A 8 -33.49 -2.66 -13.09
CA ALA A 8 -33.00 -1.42 -12.54
C ALA A 8 -33.03 -0.37 -13.66
N ARG A 9 -33.24 0.90 -13.32
CA ARG A 9 -33.34 2.00 -14.27
C ARG A 9 -32.14 1.93 -15.24
N GLY A 10 -32.42 1.85 -16.57
CA GLY A 10 -31.38 1.77 -17.60
C GLY A 10 -30.95 0.36 -18.02
N LEU A 11 -31.58 -0.71 -17.52
CA LEU A 11 -31.37 -2.07 -18.00
C LEU A 11 -32.52 -2.49 -18.94
N PHE A 12 -32.16 -3.21 -20.02
CA PHE A 12 -33.10 -3.73 -21.03
C PHE A 12 -32.84 -5.22 -21.24
N VAL A 13 -33.90 -5.99 -21.40
CA VAL A 13 -33.83 -7.44 -21.61
C VAL A 13 -34.27 -7.75 -23.02
N GLU A 14 -33.41 -8.48 -23.75
CA GLU A 14 -33.72 -9.03 -25.08
C GLU A 14 -33.73 -10.55 -25.00
N ILE A 15 -34.74 -11.18 -25.56
CA ILE A 15 -34.89 -12.65 -25.60
C ILE A 15 -34.98 -13.06 -27.06
N THR A 16 -34.02 -13.92 -27.48
CA THR A 16 -34.00 -14.51 -28.82
C THR A 16 -34.53 -15.93 -28.76
N HIS A 17 -35.25 -16.37 -29.80
CA HIS A 17 -35.81 -17.72 -29.93
C HIS A 17 -36.65 -18.16 -28.69
N PRO A 18 -37.67 -17.37 -28.24
CA PRO A 18 -38.36 -17.66 -27.00
C PRO A 18 -39.15 -18.98 -27.03
N ASP A 19 -39.49 -19.46 -28.22
CA ASP A 19 -40.28 -20.68 -28.42
C ASP A 19 -39.41 -21.94 -28.56
N GLU A 20 -38.08 -21.82 -28.60
CA GLU A 20 -37.12 -22.92 -28.72
C GLU A 20 -36.16 -22.91 -27.51
N PRO A 21 -36.48 -23.56 -26.38
CA PRO A 21 -35.67 -23.50 -25.15
C PRO A 21 -34.19 -23.81 -25.34
N SER A 22 -33.83 -24.75 -26.22
CA SER A 22 -32.41 -25.10 -26.49
C SER A 22 -31.63 -24.02 -27.25
N LYS A 23 -32.31 -23.09 -27.90
CA LYS A 23 -31.76 -21.96 -28.64
C LYS A 23 -32.00 -20.61 -27.98
N THR A 24 -32.76 -20.60 -26.90
CA THR A 24 -33.12 -19.35 -26.21
C THR A 24 -31.89 -18.74 -25.57
N VAL A 25 -31.59 -17.49 -25.91
CA VAL A 25 -30.59 -16.66 -25.25
C VAL A 25 -31.28 -15.42 -24.70
N ILE A 26 -31.03 -15.12 -23.44
CA ILE A 26 -31.52 -13.91 -22.76
C ILE A 26 -30.32 -12.98 -22.60
N VAL A 27 -30.39 -11.79 -23.18
CA VAL A 27 -29.35 -10.77 -23.07
C VAL A 27 -29.88 -9.60 -22.27
N VAL A 28 -29.15 -9.21 -21.23
CA VAL A 28 -29.39 -7.97 -20.48
C VAL A 28 -28.42 -6.93 -21.00
N LYS A 29 -28.94 -5.79 -21.42
CA LYS A 29 -28.17 -4.65 -21.95
C LYS A 29 -28.31 -3.46 -20.98
N GLU A 30 -27.21 -2.75 -20.76
CA GLU A 30 -27.18 -1.50 -19.99
C GLU A 30 -27.09 -0.31 -20.95
N GLN A 31 -27.88 0.72 -20.70
CA GLN A 31 -27.78 1.97 -21.45
C GLN A 31 -26.63 2.81 -20.87
N THR A 32 -25.57 2.99 -21.65
CA THR A 32 -24.38 3.76 -21.25
C THR A 32 -24.45 5.23 -21.72
N ARG A 33 -25.18 5.48 -22.83
CA ARG A 33 -25.45 6.82 -23.40
C ARG A 33 -26.83 6.79 -24.06
N PRO A 34 -27.44 7.94 -24.40
CA PRO A 34 -28.65 7.97 -25.19
C PRO A 34 -28.51 7.12 -26.46
N ASN A 35 -29.43 6.17 -26.65
CA ASN A 35 -29.46 5.22 -27.77
C ASN A 35 -28.23 4.28 -27.93
N HIS A 36 -27.41 4.15 -26.89
CA HIS A 36 -26.27 3.22 -26.88
C HIS A 36 -26.45 2.19 -25.76
N TYR A 37 -26.56 0.92 -26.14
CA TYR A 37 -26.84 -0.20 -25.26
C TYR A 37 -25.73 -1.23 -25.38
N VAL A 38 -25.18 -1.65 -24.24
CA VAL A 38 -24.09 -2.63 -24.19
C VAL A 38 -24.58 -3.90 -23.45
N PRO A 39 -24.28 -5.10 -23.96
CA PRO A 39 -24.62 -6.32 -23.26
C PRO A 39 -23.78 -6.45 -21.99
N VAL A 40 -24.44 -6.66 -20.84
CA VAL A 40 -23.79 -6.83 -19.53
C VAL A 40 -23.97 -8.22 -18.95
N ILE A 41 -25.03 -8.93 -19.36
CA ILE A 41 -25.29 -10.33 -18.99
C ILE A 41 -25.86 -11.06 -20.21
N ASP A 42 -25.39 -12.26 -20.48
CA ASP A 42 -26.14 -13.22 -21.29
C ASP A 42 -26.43 -14.50 -20.51
N VAL A 43 -27.55 -15.15 -20.82
CA VAL A 43 -28.00 -16.37 -20.15
C VAL A 43 -28.45 -17.36 -21.20
N LYS A 44 -27.94 -18.59 -21.11
CA LYS A 44 -28.33 -19.68 -22.00
C LYS A 44 -28.46 -21.00 -21.24
N LEU A 45 -29.36 -21.84 -21.72
CA LEU A 45 -29.50 -23.20 -21.26
C LEU A 45 -28.42 -24.06 -21.92
N ILE A 46 -27.60 -24.78 -21.14
CA ILE A 46 -26.52 -25.63 -21.63
C ILE A 46 -26.76 -27.12 -21.41
N GLY A 47 -27.76 -27.47 -20.59
CA GLY A 47 -28.21 -28.84 -20.31
C GLY A 47 -29.63 -28.86 -19.80
N LYS A 48 -30.18 -30.00 -19.44
CA LYS A 48 -31.59 -30.17 -19.01
C LYS A 48 -31.92 -29.26 -17.80
N ASN A 49 -30.99 -29.16 -16.84
CA ASN A 49 -31.12 -28.35 -15.62
C ASN A 49 -29.89 -27.46 -15.42
N GLU A 50 -29.13 -27.19 -16.46
CA GLU A 50 -27.88 -26.42 -16.39
C GLU A 50 -28.01 -25.12 -17.16
N ILE A 51 -27.67 -24.03 -16.49
CA ILE A 51 -27.73 -22.67 -17.02
C ILE A 51 -26.32 -22.09 -16.96
N GLN A 52 -25.90 -21.46 -18.04
CA GLN A 52 -24.72 -20.61 -18.04
C GLN A 52 -25.13 -19.14 -18.03
N VAL A 53 -24.60 -18.39 -17.07
CA VAL A 53 -24.73 -16.94 -16.99
C VAL A 53 -23.36 -16.34 -17.24
N ASN A 54 -23.21 -15.53 -18.28
CA ASN A 54 -21.99 -14.80 -18.54
C ASN A 54 -22.15 -13.37 -18.08
N LEU A 55 -21.33 -12.94 -17.13
CA LEU A 55 -21.21 -11.52 -16.77
C LEU A 55 -20.19 -10.90 -17.72
N ILE A 56 -20.57 -9.86 -18.45
CA ILE A 56 -19.75 -9.27 -19.53
C ILE A 56 -19.08 -8.01 -19.01
N LYS A 57 -17.76 -7.96 -19.14
CA LYS A 57 -16.91 -6.80 -18.84
C LYS A 57 -16.41 -6.19 -20.15
N GLU A 58 -16.83 -4.96 -20.44
CA GLU A 58 -16.53 -4.29 -21.70
C GLU A 58 -15.10 -3.71 -21.76
N THR A 59 -14.74 -2.93 -20.73
CA THR A 59 -13.42 -2.27 -20.68
C THR A 59 -12.39 -3.22 -20.12
N THR A 60 -11.42 -3.62 -20.91
CA THR A 60 -10.36 -4.55 -20.56
C THR A 60 -9.04 -4.16 -21.24
N ALA A 61 -7.93 -4.74 -20.82
CA ALA A 61 -6.63 -4.59 -21.47
C ALA A 61 -6.62 -5.05 -22.94
N LEU A 62 -7.55 -5.95 -23.32
CA LEU A 62 -7.71 -6.42 -24.71
C LEU A 62 -8.39 -5.39 -25.62
N GLY A 63 -8.98 -4.34 -25.09
CA GLY A 63 -9.84 -3.39 -25.83
C GLY A 63 -11.11 -4.02 -26.41
N LYS A 64 -11.49 -5.23 -25.94
CA LYS A 64 -12.72 -5.94 -26.32
C LYS A 64 -13.35 -6.61 -25.10
N PRO A 65 -14.68 -6.90 -25.13
CA PRO A 65 -15.36 -7.52 -24.00
C PRO A 65 -14.79 -8.89 -23.62
N VAL A 66 -14.76 -9.18 -22.31
CA VAL A 66 -14.45 -10.48 -21.71
C VAL A 66 -15.61 -10.91 -20.84
N ALA A 67 -16.00 -12.18 -20.89
CA ALA A 67 -17.10 -12.71 -20.12
C ALA A 67 -16.61 -13.63 -19.00
N LEU A 68 -17.22 -13.48 -17.80
CA LEU A 68 -17.11 -14.42 -16.69
C LEU A 68 -18.23 -15.46 -16.79
N PRO A 69 -17.94 -16.72 -17.13
CA PRO A 69 -18.96 -17.76 -17.19
C PRO A 69 -19.26 -18.34 -15.79
N LEU A 70 -20.46 -18.09 -15.30
CA LEU A 70 -21.00 -18.72 -14.10
C LEU A 70 -21.86 -19.92 -14.53
N LYS A 71 -21.62 -21.09 -13.95
CA LYS A 71 -22.42 -22.29 -14.17
C LYS A 71 -23.41 -22.46 -13.02
N LEU A 72 -24.66 -22.65 -13.32
CA LEU A 72 -25.73 -22.79 -12.36
C LEU A 72 -26.54 -24.06 -12.67
N THR A 73 -27.01 -24.73 -11.62
CA THR A 73 -28.00 -25.81 -11.76
C THR A 73 -29.36 -25.32 -11.30
N TYR A 74 -30.42 -25.80 -11.95
CA TYR A 74 -31.79 -25.48 -11.62
C TYR A 74 -32.54 -26.71 -11.10
N HIS A 75 -32.98 -26.63 -9.86
CA HIS A 75 -33.69 -27.72 -9.13
C HIS A 75 -35.07 -27.20 -8.67
N PRO A 76 -36.10 -27.23 -9.54
CA PRO A 76 -37.40 -26.69 -9.22
C PRO A 76 -38.06 -27.36 -8.00
N GLU A 77 -37.70 -28.62 -7.74
CA GLU A 77 -38.13 -29.40 -6.58
C GLU A 77 -37.57 -28.91 -5.25
N ALA A 78 -36.49 -28.17 -5.26
CA ALA A 78 -35.84 -27.69 -4.03
C ALA A 78 -36.54 -26.50 -3.38
N GLY A 79 -37.63 -25.96 -4.01
CA GLY A 79 -38.51 -24.92 -3.46
C GLY A 79 -37.80 -23.63 -2.99
N TYR A 80 -37.07 -23.73 -1.91
CA TYR A 80 -36.43 -22.59 -1.25
C TYR A 80 -35.22 -22.02 -2.01
N ALA A 81 -34.40 -22.85 -2.64
CA ALA A 81 -33.21 -22.43 -3.39
C ALA A 81 -33.07 -23.24 -4.69
N PRO A 82 -33.95 -22.96 -5.67
CA PRO A 82 -33.99 -23.78 -6.90
C PRO A 82 -32.78 -23.56 -7.81
N ILE A 83 -32.04 -22.45 -7.66
CA ILE A 83 -30.84 -22.16 -8.46
C ILE A 83 -29.63 -22.23 -7.55
N ARG A 84 -28.64 -23.04 -7.95
CA ARG A 84 -27.38 -23.20 -7.22
C ARG A 84 -26.20 -23.01 -8.15
N GLU A 85 -25.19 -22.29 -7.70
CA GLU A 85 -23.93 -22.16 -8.43
C GLU A 85 -23.09 -23.44 -8.31
N VAL A 86 -22.51 -23.86 -9.44
CA VAL A 86 -21.57 -24.98 -9.50
C VAL A 86 -20.20 -24.49 -9.04
N MET A 87 -19.79 -24.93 -7.86
CA MET A 87 -18.53 -24.48 -7.23
C MET A 87 -17.30 -25.13 -7.83
N GLU A 88 -17.41 -26.32 -8.42
CA GLU A 88 -16.29 -27.02 -9.05
C GLU A 88 -15.64 -26.15 -10.15
N GLY A 89 -14.32 -25.92 -10.04
CA GLY A 89 -13.54 -25.09 -10.95
C GLY A 89 -13.97 -23.62 -11.01
N ARG A 90 -14.79 -23.15 -10.06
CA ARG A 90 -15.30 -21.78 -10.04
C ARG A 90 -14.17 -20.76 -9.89
N ASN A 91 -13.26 -20.96 -8.93
CA ASN A 91 -12.15 -20.03 -8.70
C ASN A 91 -11.21 -19.95 -9.91
N ASP A 92 -10.95 -21.05 -10.60
CA ASP A 92 -10.14 -21.06 -11.84
C ASP A 92 -10.80 -20.23 -12.94
N ARG A 93 -12.12 -20.39 -13.16
CA ARG A 93 -12.87 -19.57 -14.15
C ARG A 93 -12.83 -18.09 -13.83
N ILE A 94 -12.91 -17.73 -12.53
CA ILE A 94 -12.78 -16.34 -12.08
C ILE A 94 -11.37 -15.81 -12.32
N LYS A 95 -10.33 -16.58 -11.96
CA LYS A 95 -8.94 -16.22 -12.21
C LYS A 95 -8.65 -16.05 -13.70
N GLU A 96 -9.11 -16.96 -14.56
CA GLU A 96 -8.99 -16.82 -16.02
C GLU A 96 -9.68 -15.55 -16.55
N PHE A 97 -10.87 -15.23 -16.05
CA PHE A 97 -11.58 -14.03 -16.43
C PHE A 97 -10.79 -12.76 -16.04
N TYR A 98 -10.31 -12.67 -14.80
CA TYR A 98 -9.51 -11.52 -14.33
C TYR A 98 -8.19 -11.42 -15.09
N TRP A 99 -7.54 -12.55 -15.34
CA TRP A 99 -6.30 -12.57 -16.13
C TRP A 99 -6.49 -11.99 -17.54
N ARG A 100 -7.55 -12.42 -18.22
CA ARG A 100 -7.89 -11.87 -19.55
C ARG A 100 -8.25 -10.39 -19.49
N ALA A 101 -8.93 -9.96 -18.44
CA ALA A 101 -9.29 -8.55 -18.25
C ALA A 101 -8.07 -7.66 -18.02
N TRP A 102 -7.05 -8.14 -17.27
CA TRP A 102 -5.87 -7.37 -16.91
C TRP A 102 -4.68 -7.55 -17.85
N PHE A 103 -4.43 -8.77 -18.33
CA PHE A 103 -3.22 -9.12 -19.08
C PHE A 103 -3.49 -9.59 -20.50
N GLY A 104 -4.73 -9.62 -20.91
CA GLY A 104 -5.11 -9.92 -22.28
C GLY A 104 -4.85 -11.38 -22.68
N THR A 105 -3.92 -11.58 -23.63
CA THR A 105 -3.61 -12.89 -24.20
C THR A 105 -2.39 -13.57 -23.57
N GLU A 106 -1.79 -12.99 -22.53
CA GLU A 106 -0.69 -13.65 -21.83
C GLU A 106 -1.11 -15.01 -21.27
N ALA A 107 -0.16 -15.94 -21.24
CA ALA A 107 -0.39 -17.26 -20.65
C ALA A 107 -0.58 -17.14 -19.13
N LEU A 108 -1.63 -17.74 -18.61
CA LEU A 108 -1.91 -17.85 -17.18
C LEU A 108 -1.28 -19.15 -16.66
N ASP A 109 -0.39 -19.01 -15.68
CA ASP A 109 0.14 -20.14 -14.92
C ASP A 109 -0.50 -20.14 -13.50
N LEU A 110 -1.50 -21.00 -13.33
CA LEU A 110 -2.18 -21.18 -12.03
C LEU A 110 -1.37 -22.03 -11.05
N ASP A 111 -0.34 -22.73 -11.51
CA ASP A 111 0.48 -23.63 -10.69
C ASP A 111 1.84 -22.99 -10.34
N ALA A 112 2.02 -21.71 -10.67
CA ALA A 112 3.21 -20.95 -10.30
C ALA A 112 3.45 -20.99 -8.77
N PRO A 113 4.71 -21.22 -8.34
CA PRO A 113 5.02 -21.24 -6.90
C PRO A 113 4.83 -19.86 -6.28
N VAL A 114 3.98 -19.74 -5.27
CA VAL A 114 3.67 -18.47 -4.59
C VAL A 114 4.90 -17.84 -3.92
N THR A 115 5.90 -18.64 -3.57
CA THR A 115 7.16 -18.19 -2.97
C THR A 115 8.21 -17.77 -4.02
N GLY A 116 7.90 -17.87 -5.30
CA GLY A 116 8.75 -17.45 -6.41
C GLY A 116 8.79 -15.94 -6.63
N THR A 117 9.55 -15.53 -7.64
CA THR A 117 9.58 -14.14 -8.13
C THR A 117 8.69 -14.02 -9.36
N PHE A 118 7.85 -13.00 -9.38
CA PHE A 118 6.93 -12.70 -10.46
C PHE A 118 7.48 -11.54 -11.30
N ASP A 119 7.64 -11.77 -12.59
CA ASP A 119 8.16 -10.78 -13.53
C ASP A 119 7.02 -9.92 -14.10
N GLY A 120 7.16 -8.60 -13.98
CA GLY A 120 6.27 -7.61 -14.57
C GLY A 120 6.73 -7.15 -15.97
N GLY A 121 7.98 -7.48 -16.34
CA GLY A 121 8.60 -7.06 -17.59
C GLY A 121 9.21 -5.66 -17.54
N LYS A 122 9.51 -5.15 -18.72
CA LYS A 122 10.10 -3.82 -18.94
C LYS A 122 9.03 -2.81 -19.33
N ALA A 123 9.20 -1.58 -18.87
CA ALA A 123 8.35 -0.46 -19.25
C ALA A 123 9.20 0.80 -19.51
N GLN A 124 8.82 1.56 -20.54
CA GLN A 124 9.37 2.89 -20.76
C GLN A 124 8.39 3.93 -20.22
N ILE A 125 8.87 4.85 -19.41
CA ILE A 125 8.07 5.93 -18.83
C ILE A 125 7.96 7.07 -19.83
N THR A 126 6.74 7.33 -20.30
CA THR A 126 6.46 8.42 -21.25
C THR A 126 5.87 9.63 -20.53
N GLY A 127 6.08 10.82 -21.09
CA GLY A 127 5.46 12.04 -20.58
C GLY A 127 3.93 12.01 -20.68
N GLU A 128 3.39 11.35 -21.70
CA GLU A 128 1.94 11.14 -21.88
C GLU A 128 1.37 10.28 -20.73
N ALA A 129 2.02 9.15 -20.40
CA ALA A 129 1.57 8.26 -19.32
C ALA A 129 1.59 8.97 -17.95
N ILE A 130 2.64 9.79 -17.69
CA ILE A 130 2.70 10.61 -16.47
C ILE A 130 1.55 11.62 -16.47
N ASN A 131 1.37 12.36 -17.56
CA ASN A 131 0.34 13.38 -17.70
C ASN A 131 -1.08 12.80 -17.52
N ASP A 132 -1.37 11.68 -18.16
CA ASP A 132 -2.66 10.99 -18.04
C ASP A 132 -2.94 10.53 -16.61
N PHE A 133 -1.92 10.00 -15.94
CA PHE A 133 -2.05 9.57 -14.54
C PHE A 133 -2.32 10.75 -13.61
N VAL A 134 -1.52 11.83 -13.67
CA VAL A 134 -1.70 12.97 -12.77
C VAL A 134 -3.03 13.69 -13.00
N HIS A 135 -3.51 13.76 -14.25
CA HIS A 135 -4.85 14.26 -14.55
C HIS A 135 -5.94 13.35 -13.97
N ALA A 136 -5.77 12.02 -14.08
CA ALA A 136 -6.75 11.08 -13.59
C ALA A 136 -6.92 11.19 -12.06
N VAL A 137 -5.85 11.46 -11.31
CA VAL A 137 -5.88 11.58 -9.84
C VAL A 137 -6.03 13.03 -9.35
N GLY A 138 -6.14 14.01 -10.26
CA GLY A 138 -6.32 15.41 -9.92
C GLY A 138 -5.07 16.10 -9.36
N ASN A 139 -3.87 15.55 -9.61
CA ASN A 139 -2.61 16.18 -9.21
C ASN A 139 -2.18 17.21 -10.26
N THR A 140 -2.04 18.48 -9.85
CA THR A 140 -1.72 19.61 -10.74
C THR A 140 -0.29 20.14 -10.55
N GLY A 141 0.60 19.35 -9.95
CA GLY A 141 1.99 19.75 -9.67
C GLY A 141 2.77 20.12 -10.92
N GLU A 142 3.54 21.20 -10.84
CA GLU A 142 4.34 21.70 -11.99
C GLU A 142 5.45 20.74 -12.44
N ALA A 143 5.91 19.85 -11.56
CA ALA A 143 6.95 18.86 -11.84
C ALA A 143 6.53 17.81 -12.88
N PHE A 144 5.22 17.67 -13.12
CA PHE A 144 4.64 16.67 -14.03
C PHE A 144 4.31 17.23 -15.41
N VAL A 145 4.47 18.54 -15.60
CA VAL A 145 4.12 19.21 -16.86
C VAL A 145 5.32 19.23 -17.79
N ASP A 146 5.14 18.72 -19.02
CA ASP A 146 6.17 18.73 -20.06
C ASP A 146 6.41 20.18 -20.54
N ARG A 147 7.58 20.72 -20.19
CA ARG A 147 8.01 22.06 -20.57
C ARG A 147 9.42 22.00 -21.15
N PRO A 148 9.73 22.80 -22.18
CA PRO A 148 11.07 22.85 -22.75
C PRO A 148 12.16 23.10 -21.70
N GLY A 149 13.17 22.25 -21.67
CA GLY A 149 14.31 22.40 -20.78
C GLY A 149 14.10 21.99 -19.32
N LYS A 150 12.92 21.44 -18.97
CA LYS A 150 12.65 20.87 -17.64
C LYS A 150 12.43 19.36 -17.73
N GLU A 151 12.93 18.62 -16.74
CA GLU A 151 12.61 17.21 -16.59
C GLU A 151 11.14 17.05 -16.17
N VAL A 152 10.47 16.04 -16.71
CA VAL A 152 9.12 15.65 -16.31
C VAL A 152 9.25 14.51 -15.33
N LEU A 153 9.00 14.77 -14.06
CA LEU A 153 9.02 13.77 -13.00
C LEU A 153 7.71 13.00 -12.96
N ALA A 154 7.75 11.80 -12.40
CA ALA A 154 6.55 11.03 -12.08
C ALA A 154 6.25 11.13 -10.58
N PRO A 155 4.98 11.24 -10.17
CA PRO A 155 4.63 11.14 -8.75
C PRO A 155 4.96 9.73 -8.24
N MET A 156 5.25 9.59 -6.93
CA MET A 156 5.68 8.32 -6.33
C MET A 156 4.71 7.18 -6.63
N ASP A 157 3.42 7.44 -6.56
CA ASP A 157 2.35 6.46 -6.80
C ASP A 157 2.19 6.07 -8.28
N PHE A 158 2.85 6.74 -9.22
CA PHE A 158 2.97 6.28 -10.61
C PHE A 158 3.68 4.91 -10.70
N ALA A 159 4.43 4.56 -9.66
CA ALA A 159 5.03 3.24 -9.49
C ALA A 159 4.03 2.08 -9.61
N ILE A 160 2.75 2.30 -9.25
CA ILE A 160 1.72 1.27 -9.43
C ILE A 160 1.40 1.02 -10.90
N VAL A 161 1.52 2.04 -11.76
CA VAL A 161 1.24 1.90 -13.20
C VAL A 161 2.28 0.98 -13.83
N VAL A 162 3.56 1.23 -13.59
CA VAL A 162 4.66 0.42 -14.15
C VAL A 162 4.80 -0.93 -13.43
N GLY A 163 4.45 -1.01 -12.15
CA GLY A 163 4.53 -2.21 -11.31
C GLY A 163 3.29 -3.08 -11.29
N TRP A 164 2.16 -2.62 -11.84
CA TRP A 164 0.86 -3.29 -11.74
C TRP A 164 0.91 -4.78 -12.08
N LYS A 165 1.55 -5.10 -13.18
CA LYS A 165 1.66 -6.46 -13.68
C LYS A 165 2.45 -7.38 -12.74
N ALA A 166 3.58 -6.91 -12.19
CA ALA A 166 4.35 -7.66 -11.21
C ALA A 166 3.56 -7.88 -9.91
N ILE A 167 2.90 -6.83 -9.40
CA ILE A 167 2.23 -6.82 -8.11
C ILE A 167 0.95 -7.67 -8.11
N THR A 168 0.26 -7.76 -9.25
CA THR A 168 -1.01 -8.49 -9.33
C THR A 168 -0.87 -9.95 -9.78
N LYS A 169 0.17 -10.33 -10.52
CA LYS A 169 0.42 -11.74 -10.87
C LYS A 169 0.45 -12.68 -9.65
N PRO A 170 1.07 -12.29 -8.50
CA PRO A 170 1.15 -13.15 -7.32
C PRO A 170 -0.18 -13.61 -6.72
N ILE A 171 -1.30 -12.94 -7.02
CA ILE A 171 -2.61 -13.31 -6.46
C ILE A 171 -3.34 -14.40 -7.28
N PHE A 172 -2.78 -14.87 -8.39
CA PHE A 172 -3.42 -15.86 -9.26
C PHE A 172 -3.11 -17.32 -8.96
N PRO A 173 -1.96 -17.74 -8.37
CA PRO A 173 -1.69 -19.14 -8.12
C PRO A 173 -2.81 -19.85 -7.35
N ARG A 174 -3.05 -21.15 -7.67
CA ARG A 174 -4.06 -21.97 -6.96
C ARG A 174 -3.75 -22.14 -5.48
N SER A 175 -2.47 -22.16 -5.11
CA SER A 175 -2.03 -22.21 -3.71
C SER A 175 -2.54 -21.03 -2.88
N ILE A 176 -2.89 -19.89 -3.52
CA ILE A 176 -3.72 -18.85 -2.91
C ILE A 176 -5.17 -19.20 -3.23
N ASP A 177 -5.78 -20.01 -2.41
CA ASP A 177 -7.19 -20.39 -2.53
C ASP A 177 -8.08 -19.20 -2.11
N GLY A 178 -8.38 -18.33 -3.07
CA GLY A 178 -9.15 -17.11 -2.87
C GLY A 178 -10.08 -16.80 -4.03
N ASP A 179 -11.26 -16.27 -3.71
CA ASP A 179 -12.24 -15.78 -4.68
C ASP A 179 -11.94 -14.32 -5.05
N LEU A 180 -11.38 -14.09 -6.25
CA LEU A 180 -11.03 -12.74 -6.72
C LEU A 180 -12.22 -11.76 -6.77
N LEU A 181 -13.46 -12.23 -6.84
CA LEU A 181 -14.65 -11.38 -6.73
C LEU A 181 -14.84 -10.80 -5.33
N LYS A 182 -14.21 -11.42 -4.32
CA LYS A 182 -14.22 -10.95 -2.93
C LYS A 182 -12.94 -10.22 -2.53
N LEU A 183 -12.01 -10.05 -3.49
CA LEU A 183 -10.75 -9.38 -3.24
C LEU A 183 -10.97 -7.89 -2.99
N VAL A 184 -10.36 -7.38 -1.94
CA VAL A 184 -10.24 -5.94 -1.66
C VAL A 184 -8.78 -5.58 -1.42
N HIS A 185 -8.40 -4.36 -1.76
CA HIS A 185 -7.10 -3.81 -1.46
C HIS A 185 -7.14 -3.23 -0.04
N LEU A 186 -6.29 -3.70 0.87
CA LEU A 186 -6.25 -3.23 2.26
C LEU A 186 -5.30 -2.05 2.45
N SER A 187 -4.13 -2.14 1.84
CA SER A 187 -3.12 -1.10 1.98
C SER A 187 -2.15 -1.10 0.80
N ASN A 188 -1.51 0.04 0.61
CA ASN A 188 -0.36 0.15 -0.26
C ASN A 188 0.71 1.03 0.38
N GLY A 189 1.96 0.74 0.06
CA GLY A 189 3.11 1.52 0.47
C GLY A 189 4.04 1.75 -0.71
N PHE A 190 4.63 2.93 -0.75
CA PHE A 190 5.69 3.29 -1.70
C PHE A 190 6.89 3.76 -0.90
N ARG A 191 8.07 3.27 -1.23
CA ARG A 191 9.32 3.67 -0.57
C ARG A 191 10.42 3.87 -1.60
N MET A 192 10.96 5.08 -1.67
CA MET A 192 12.19 5.36 -2.41
C MET A 192 13.37 4.74 -1.68
N LEU A 193 14.21 4.01 -2.40
CA LEU A 193 15.40 3.44 -1.82
C LEU A 193 16.49 4.52 -1.57
N PRO A 194 17.43 4.28 -0.65
CA PRO A 194 18.49 5.26 -0.35
C PRO A 194 19.25 5.68 -1.61
N GLY A 195 19.40 7.00 -1.82
CA GLY A 195 20.08 7.57 -2.98
C GLY A 195 19.30 7.53 -4.30
N ALA A 196 18.10 6.95 -4.33
CA ALA A 196 17.31 6.92 -5.53
C ALA A 196 16.61 8.28 -5.78
N GLU A 197 16.55 8.64 -7.06
CA GLU A 197 15.84 9.80 -7.59
C GLU A 197 14.44 9.38 -8.06
N PRO A 198 13.44 10.29 -8.07
CA PRO A 198 12.12 10.02 -8.62
C PRO A 198 12.16 9.43 -10.03
N LEU A 199 11.15 8.65 -10.37
CA LEU A 199 10.94 8.20 -11.75
C LEU A 199 10.63 9.41 -12.63
N LYS A 200 11.06 9.35 -13.90
CA LYS A 200 10.89 10.47 -14.84
C LYS A 200 10.66 10.01 -16.27
N LYS A 201 10.20 10.92 -17.09
CA LYS A 201 10.07 10.72 -18.53
C LYS A 201 11.39 10.26 -19.15
N GLY A 202 11.34 9.19 -19.92
CA GLY A 202 12.49 8.58 -20.58
C GLY A 202 13.16 7.45 -19.81
N ASP A 203 12.80 7.24 -18.53
CA ASP A 203 13.31 6.09 -17.76
C ASP A 203 12.82 4.78 -18.39
N GLU A 204 13.74 3.81 -18.49
CA GLU A 204 13.43 2.41 -18.73
C GLU A 204 13.53 1.67 -17.39
N VAL A 205 12.44 1.01 -17.02
CA VAL A 205 12.34 0.30 -15.75
C VAL A 205 11.96 -1.16 -15.95
N GLU A 206 12.47 -2.00 -15.07
CA GLU A 206 12.09 -3.41 -14.94
C GLU A 206 11.36 -3.57 -13.61
N THR A 207 10.35 -4.44 -13.58
CA THR A 207 9.57 -4.65 -12.37
C THR A 207 9.48 -6.13 -12.04
N THR A 208 9.71 -6.44 -10.76
CA THR A 208 9.54 -7.79 -10.22
C THR A 208 8.75 -7.70 -8.92
N ALA A 209 8.14 -8.81 -8.50
CA ALA A 209 7.46 -8.86 -7.21
C ALA A 209 7.65 -10.23 -6.54
N GLN A 210 7.53 -10.22 -5.21
CA GLN A 210 7.51 -11.41 -4.37
C GLN A 210 6.35 -11.32 -3.39
N VAL A 211 5.82 -12.48 -2.99
CA VAL A 211 4.86 -12.57 -1.90
C VAL A 211 5.64 -12.59 -0.59
N ASN A 212 5.39 -11.59 0.25
CA ASN A 212 5.98 -11.50 1.59
C ASN A 212 5.14 -12.27 2.61
N ALA A 213 3.82 -12.29 2.44
CA ALA A 213 2.96 -12.99 3.38
C ALA A 213 1.68 -13.53 2.73
N VAL A 214 1.27 -14.69 3.20
CA VAL A 214 -0.08 -15.26 3.03
C VAL A 214 -0.57 -15.66 4.42
N ILE A 215 -1.53 -14.91 4.97
CA ILE A 215 -1.96 -15.07 6.37
C ILE A 215 -3.47 -15.18 6.45
N ASN A 216 -3.96 -16.19 7.15
CA ASN A 216 -5.38 -16.31 7.48
C ASN A 216 -5.70 -15.44 8.71
N GLN A 217 -6.66 -14.53 8.53
CA GLN A 217 -7.17 -13.61 9.54
C GLN A 217 -8.68 -13.82 9.70
N ASP A 218 -9.27 -13.24 10.74
CA ASP A 218 -10.73 -13.36 10.99
C ASP A 218 -11.56 -12.79 9.83
N ALA A 219 -11.10 -11.70 9.21
CA ALA A 219 -11.77 -11.05 8.07
C ALA A 219 -11.55 -11.76 6.72
N GLY A 220 -10.54 -12.64 6.62
CA GLY A 220 -10.18 -13.28 5.36
C GLY A 220 -8.75 -13.78 5.28
N LYS A 221 -8.32 -14.11 4.06
CA LYS A 221 -6.93 -14.45 3.75
C LYS A 221 -6.22 -13.20 3.20
N MET A 222 -5.24 -12.70 3.92
CA MET A 222 -4.40 -11.57 3.51
C MET A 222 -3.21 -12.07 2.71
N VAL A 223 -2.92 -11.39 1.60
CA VAL A 223 -1.72 -11.61 0.77
C VAL A 223 -0.98 -10.29 0.67
N GLU A 224 0.26 -10.27 1.15
CA GLU A 224 1.17 -9.13 1.01
C GLU A 224 2.16 -9.38 -0.11
N VAL A 225 2.22 -8.44 -1.04
CA VAL A 225 3.12 -8.47 -2.20
C VAL A 225 4.05 -7.27 -2.12
N CYS A 226 5.35 -7.50 -2.29
CA CYS A 226 6.35 -6.45 -2.44
C CYS A 226 6.87 -6.46 -3.87
N GLY A 227 6.62 -5.38 -4.59
CA GLY A 227 7.18 -5.11 -5.91
C GLY A 227 8.45 -4.26 -5.81
N THR A 228 9.42 -4.57 -6.66
CA THR A 228 10.66 -3.79 -6.80
C THR A 228 10.72 -3.19 -8.19
N ILE A 229 10.95 -1.90 -8.27
CA ILE A 229 11.21 -1.18 -9.52
C ILE A 229 12.70 -0.96 -9.63
N THR A 230 13.27 -1.40 -10.74
CA THR A 230 14.70 -1.34 -11.04
C THR A 230 14.91 -0.43 -12.26
N ARG A 231 15.86 0.51 -12.17
CA ARG A 231 16.26 1.40 -13.25
C ARG A 231 17.76 1.24 -13.47
N ALA A 232 18.18 0.97 -14.72
CA ALA A 232 19.59 0.71 -15.07
C ALA A 232 20.25 -0.37 -14.19
N GLY A 233 19.53 -1.44 -13.87
CA GLY A 233 20.00 -2.56 -13.05
C GLY A 233 20.07 -2.27 -11.54
N GLN A 234 19.66 -1.07 -11.08
CA GLN A 234 19.66 -0.70 -9.67
C GLN A 234 18.22 -0.58 -9.16
N PRO A 235 17.87 -1.21 -8.04
CA PRO A 235 16.58 -1.01 -7.38
C PRO A 235 16.43 0.47 -6.95
N VAL A 236 15.30 1.09 -7.29
CA VAL A 236 15.04 2.51 -6.99
C VAL A 236 13.82 2.71 -6.11
N MET A 237 12.84 1.80 -6.17
CA MET A 237 11.62 1.93 -5.39
C MET A 237 11.04 0.56 -5.05
N GLU A 238 10.45 0.46 -3.86
CA GLU A 238 9.62 -0.65 -3.43
C GLU A 238 8.15 -0.22 -3.38
N VAL A 239 7.28 -1.14 -3.78
CA VAL A 239 5.82 -0.98 -3.71
C VAL A 239 5.24 -2.17 -2.96
N THR A 240 4.69 -1.93 -1.78
CA THR A 240 4.03 -2.96 -0.98
C THR A 240 2.53 -2.85 -1.15
N SER A 241 1.85 -3.96 -1.41
CA SER A 241 0.40 -4.04 -1.53
C SER A 241 -0.15 -5.19 -0.70
N GLN A 242 -1.17 -4.93 0.09
CA GLN A 242 -1.89 -5.96 0.84
C GLN A 242 -3.28 -6.16 0.24
N PHE A 243 -3.57 -7.39 -0.12
CA PHE A 243 -4.86 -7.82 -0.66
C PHE A 243 -5.56 -8.74 0.34
N LEU A 244 -6.88 -8.58 0.51
CA LEU A 244 -7.68 -9.44 1.36
C LEU A 244 -8.76 -10.15 0.55
N TYR A 245 -8.71 -11.47 0.53
CA TYR A 245 -9.84 -12.30 0.12
C TYR A 245 -10.81 -12.44 1.29
N ARG A 246 -11.91 -11.73 1.25
CA ARG A 246 -12.94 -11.76 2.33
C ARG A 246 -13.55 -13.15 2.45
N GLY A 247 -13.65 -13.68 3.66
CA GLY A 247 -14.23 -14.99 3.95
C GLY A 247 -13.54 -15.69 5.11
N ALA A 248 -13.97 -16.91 5.40
CA ALA A 248 -13.35 -17.77 6.42
C ALA A 248 -12.40 -18.76 5.74
N TYR A 249 -11.17 -18.82 6.22
CA TYR A 249 -10.12 -19.71 5.72
C TYR A 249 -9.54 -20.49 6.90
N THR A 250 -9.59 -21.81 6.79
CA THR A 250 -9.15 -22.74 7.86
C THR A 250 -7.95 -23.60 7.44
N ASP A 251 -7.58 -23.57 6.18
CA ASP A 251 -6.41 -24.25 5.66
C ASP A 251 -5.17 -23.34 5.78
N PHE A 252 -4.13 -23.84 6.43
CA PHE A 252 -2.87 -23.14 6.68
C PHE A 252 -1.70 -23.70 5.85
N GLU A 253 -1.90 -24.66 4.97
CA GLU A 253 -0.82 -25.34 4.23
C GLU A 253 0.09 -24.36 3.46
N ASN A 254 -0.50 -23.35 2.80
CA ASN A 254 0.22 -22.37 2.01
C ASN A 254 0.36 -21.01 2.70
N THR A 255 0.24 -20.96 4.02
CA THR A 255 0.37 -19.72 4.78
C THR A 255 1.81 -19.54 5.26
N PHE A 256 2.34 -18.32 5.04
CA PHE A 256 3.69 -17.98 5.45
C PHE A 256 3.86 -16.45 5.58
N GLN A 257 4.97 -16.05 6.20
CA GLN A 257 5.43 -14.67 6.24
C GLN A 257 6.95 -14.61 6.07
N ARG A 258 7.42 -13.78 5.14
CA ARG A 258 8.79 -13.29 5.06
C ARG A 258 8.82 -11.91 5.67
N LYS A 259 9.72 -11.70 6.59
CA LYS A 259 9.83 -10.42 7.29
C LYS A 259 11.28 -9.98 7.33
N GLN A 260 11.55 -8.81 6.75
CA GLN A 260 12.79 -8.12 7.06
C GLN A 260 12.62 -7.54 8.45
N GLU A 261 13.39 -8.05 9.42
CA GLU A 261 13.28 -7.58 10.80
C GLU A 261 13.83 -6.16 10.92
N THR A 262 13.25 -5.39 11.85
CA THR A 262 13.78 -4.06 12.16
C THR A 262 15.22 -4.20 12.66
N PRO A 263 16.18 -3.46 12.09
CA PRO A 263 17.55 -3.53 12.55
C PRO A 263 17.67 -3.10 14.01
N MET A 264 18.28 -3.95 14.85
CA MET A 264 18.43 -3.76 16.28
C MET A 264 19.89 -3.62 16.66
N GLN A 265 20.16 -2.80 17.67
CA GLN A 265 21.49 -2.66 18.24
C GLN A 265 21.54 -3.17 19.67
N ILE A 266 22.62 -3.88 20.02
CA ILE A 266 22.93 -4.28 21.40
C ILE A 266 24.30 -3.71 21.76
N HIS A 267 24.38 -2.97 22.87
CA HIS A 267 25.64 -2.55 23.46
C HIS A 267 26.09 -3.56 24.51
N LEU A 268 27.29 -4.11 24.35
CA LEU A 268 27.86 -5.14 25.21
C LEU A 268 28.75 -4.49 26.30
N ALA A 269 28.12 -3.90 27.31
CA ALA A 269 28.81 -3.11 28.34
C ALA A 269 29.65 -3.96 29.30
N THR A 270 29.29 -5.22 29.52
CA THR A 270 29.95 -6.09 30.49
C THR A 270 30.39 -7.44 29.89
N SER A 271 31.39 -8.07 30.51
CA SER A 271 31.81 -9.44 30.13
C SER A 271 30.66 -10.45 30.25
N LYS A 272 29.66 -10.18 31.11
CA LYS A 272 28.47 -11.02 31.24
C LYS A 272 27.60 -10.91 29.98
N ASP A 273 27.41 -9.70 29.44
CA ASP A 273 26.62 -9.50 28.21
C ASP A 273 27.26 -10.25 27.03
N VAL A 274 28.60 -10.16 26.91
CA VAL A 274 29.36 -10.91 25.92
C VAL A 274 29.18 -12.41 26.09
N ALA A 275 29.34 -12.91 27.35
CA ALA A 275 29.20 -14.35 27.64
C ALA A 275 27.79 -14.88 27.36
N VAL A 276 26.75 -14.10 27.69
CA VAL A 276 25.35 -14.43 27.40
C VAL A 276 25.09 -14.50 25.91
N LEU A 277 25.59 -13.53 25.14
CA LEU A 277 25.42 -13.55 23.68
C LEU A 277 26.17 -14.73 23.04
N LYS A 278 27.42 -14.96 23.45
CA LYS A 278 28.25 -16.10 23.00
C LYS A 278 27.64 -17.47 23.33
N SER A 279 26.81 -17.57 24.37
CA SER A 279 26.12 -18.81 24.75
C SER A 279 24.89 -19.14 23.90
N LYS A 280 24.48 -18.25 22.98
CA LYS A 280 23.32 -18.47 22.13
C LYS A 280 23.66 -19.41 20.98
N GLU A 281 22.93 -20.52 20.84
CA GLU A 281 23.14 -21.51 19.78
C GLU A 281 22.92 -20.95 18.38
N TRP A 282 22.13 -19.88 18.26
CA TRP A 282 21.81 -19.21 17.02
C TRP A 282 22.80 -18.10 16.62
N PHE A 283 23.86 -17.87 17.42
CA PHE A 283 24.86 -16.83 17.19
C PHE A 283 26.23 -17.47 16.89
N SER A 284 26.79 -17.20 15.72
CA SER A 284 28.06 -17.75 15.24
C SER A 284 29.02 -16.64 14.88
N PHE A 285 30.25 -16.70 15.44
CA PHE A 285 31.29 -15.75 15.11
C PHE A 285 31.89 -16.01 13.73
N ASP A 286 32.21 -14.93 13.04
CA ASP A 286 33.06 -14.98 11.84
C ASP A 286 34.54 -14.96 12.28
N GLU A 287 35.40 -15.55 11.49
CA GLU A 287 36.85 -15.50 11.72
C GLU A 287 37.53 -14.37 10.93
N PRO A 288 38.49 -13.63 11.51
CA PRO A 288 38.98 -13.76 12.90
C PRO A 288 37.98 -13.21 13.93
N GLU A 289 37.98 -13.84 15.13
CA GLU A 289 37.09 -13.40 16.23
C GLU A 289 37.53 -12.01 16.74
N HIS A 290 36.60 -11.07 16.74
CA HIS A 290 36.82 -9.73 17.25
C HIS A 290 36.47 -9.60 18.73
N GLU A 291 37.14 -8.68 19.45
CA GLU A 291 36.75 -8.36 20.82
C GLU A 291 35.46 -7.57 20.85
N LEU A 292 34.47 -8.08 21.60
CA LEU A 292 33.13 -7.53 21.67
C LEU A 292 32.86 -6.66 22.90
N LEU A 293 33.69 -6.74 23.94
CA LEU A 293 33.46 -5.98 25.17
C LEU A 293 33.52 -4.46 24.89
N GLY A 294 32.51 -3.74 25.32
CA GLY A 294 32.35 -2.31 25.08
C GLY A 294 31.87 -1.95 23.67
N GLN A 295 31.62 -2.93 22.81
CA GLN A 295 31.18 -2.69 21.43
C GLN A 295 29.65 -2.65 21.32
N THR A 296 29.18 -1.99 20.25
CA THR A 296 27.78 -2.01 19.85
C THR A 296 27.63 -2.81 18.56
N LEU A 297 26.81 -3.86 18.64
CA LEU A 297 26.53 -4.75 17.52
C LEU A 297 25.18 -4.40 16.88
N THR A 298 25.15 -4.36 15.55
CA THR A 298 23.94 -4.12 14.76
C THR A 298 23.49 -5.42 14.11
N PHE A 299 22.28 -5.86 14.43
CA PHE A 299 21.65 -7.07 13.88
C PHE A 299 20.76 -6.68 12.68
N ARG A 300 21.06 -7.25 11.50
CA ARG A 300 20.23 -7.16 10.29
C ARG A 300 19.74 -8.54 9.93
N LEU A 301 18.50 -8.83 10.27
CA LEU A 301 17.93 -10.16 10.20
C LEU A 301 16.74 -10.24 9.26
N GLN A 302 16.52 -11.43 8.73
CA GLN A 302 15.34 -11.79 7.97
C GLN A 302 14.74 -13.06 8.56
N SER A 303 13.41 -13.06 8.77
CA SER A 303 12.67 -14.23 9.27
C SER A 303 11.76 -14.78 8.18
N PHE A 304 11.66 -16.11 8.12
CA PHE A 304 10.68 -16.84 7.31
C PHE A 304 9.87 -17.75 8.23
N ILE A 305 8.56 -17.49 8.27
CA ILE A 305 7.65 -18.17 9.20
C ILE A 305 6.60 -18.89 8.35
N ARG A 306 6.30 -20.16 8.67
CA ARG A 306 5.15 -20.90 8.15
C ARG A 306 4.16 -21.12 9.29
N PHE A 307 2.87 -20.99 9.00
CA PHE A 307 1.85 -21.12 10.04
C PHE A 307 1.24 -22.52 10.03
N LYS A 308 0.99 -23.07 11.22
CA LYS A 308 0.19 -24.27 11.45
C LYS A 308 -1.25 -23.90 11.83
N ASN A 309 -1.40 -22.78 12.49
CA ASN A 309 -2.64 -22.08 12.79
C ASN A 309 -2.31 -20.62 13.18
N GLN A 310 -3.30 -19.83 13.60
CA GLN A 310 -3.09 -18.42 13.96
C GLN A 310 -2.09 -18.19 15.13
N LYS A 311 -1.77 -19.21 15.93
CA LYS A 311 -0.95 -19.08 17.14
C LYS A 311 0.31 -19.93 17.15
N VAL A 312 0.42 -20.89 16.24
CA VAL A 312 1.52 -21.85 16.20
C VAL A 312 2.16 -21.80 14.82
N PHE A 313 3.48 -21.69 14.79
CA PHE A 313 4.27 -21.81 13.59
C PHE A 313 4.58 -23.28 13.30
N SER A 314 4.40 -23.73 12.09
CA SER A 314 4.89 -25.04 11.64
C SER A 314 6.40 -25.04 11.44
N SER A 315 6.97 -23.89 11.06
CA SER A 315 8.41 -23.63 11.08
C SER A 315 8.69 -22.14 11.22
N VAL A 316 9.83 -21.82 11.84
CA VAL A 316 10.41 -20.48 11.87
C VAL A 316 11.89 -20.58 11.57
N GLU A 317 12.34 -19.79 10.62
CA GLU A 317 13.75 -19.61 10.26
C GLU A 317 14.12 -18.13 10.44
N THR A 318 15.27 -17.86 11.04
CA THR A 318 15.81 -16.49 11.13
C THR A 318 17.28 -16.53 10.81
N ARG A 319 17.68 -15.71 9.84
CA ARG A 319 19.06 -15.61 9.37
C ARG A 319 19.46 -14.15 9.21
N GLY A 320 20.75 -13.89 9.35
CA GLY A 320 21.27 -12.57 9.02
C GLY A 320 22.66 -12.29 9.53
N GLN A 321 23.06 -11.04 9.42
CA GLN A 321 24.40 -10.54 9.69
C GLN A 321 24.41 -9.72 10.97
N VAL A 322 25.54 -9.82 11.69
CA VAL A 322 25.84 -8.97 12.84
C VAL A 322 27.03 -8.10 12.50
N LEU A 323 26.79 -6.80 12.50
CA LEU A 323 27.74 -5.78 12.07
C LEU A 323 28.28 -5.01 13.27
N MET A 324 29.53 -4.57 13.16
CA MET A 324 30.20 -3.72 14.12
C MET A 324 30.88 -2.55 13.40
N GLU A 325 30.74 -1.34 13.94
CA GLU A 325 31.49 -0.16 13.46
C GLU A 325 32.85 -0.08 14.16
N LEU A 326 33.91 -0.09 13.38
CA LEU A 326 35.27 0.10 13.87
C LEU A 326 35.55 1.57 14.21
N PRO A 327 36.59 1.88 15.01
CA PRO A 327 37.02 3.27 15.25
C PRO A 327 37.33 4.05 13.97
N THR A 328 37.68 3.34 12.89
CA THR A 328 37.91 3.91 11.55
C THR A 328 36.65 4.33 10.82
N LYS A 329 35.44 4.08 11.40
CA LYS A 329 34.15 4.25 10.77
C LYS A 329 33.81 3.20 9.71
N GLU A 330 34.65 2.23 9.53
CA GLU A 330 34.37 1.07 8.69
C GLU A 330 33.39 0.13 9.41
N ILE A 331 32.41 -0.37 8.69
CA ILE A 331 31.42 -1.34 9.18
C ILE A 331 31.84 -2.72 8.68
N ILE A 332 32.10 -3.62 9.61
CA ILE A 332 32.47 -5.01 9.32
C ILE A 332 31.42 -5.98 9.84
N GLN A 333 31.29 -7.13 9.18
CA GLN A 333 30.54 -8.25 9.72
C GLN A 333 31.44 -8.99 10.71
N VAL A 334 30.92 -9.27 11.91
CA VAL A 334 31.65 -9.96 13.01
C VAL A 334 31.02 -11.28 13.42
N ALA A 335 29.76 -11.48 13.02
CA ALA A 335 29.03 -12.70 13.33
C ALA A 335 27.85 -12.86 12.38
N SER A 336 27.29 -14.08 12.37
CA SER A 336 26.03 -14.42 11.71
C SER A 336 25.02 -14.96 12.72
N VAL A 337 23.75 -14.84 12.34
CA VAL A 337 22.62 -15.43 13.07
C VAL A 337 21.96 -16.49 12.19
N GLU A 338 21.81 -17.69 12.73
CA GLU A 338 21.05 -18.78 12.13
C GLU A 338 20.19 -19.46 13.19
N TYR A 339 18.90 -19.47 12.98
CA TYR A 339 17.94 -20.14 13.84
C TYR A 339 16.87 -20.83 13.01
N GLU A 340 16.58 -22.08 13.35
CA GLU A 340 15.49 -22.84 12.74
C GLU A 340 14.79 -23.68 13.82
N ALA A 341 13.46 -23.66 13.81
CA ALA A 341 12.65 -24.51 14.67
C ALA A 341 11.31 -24.87 14.00
N GLY A 342 10.82 -26.06 14.31
CA GLY A 342 9.45 -26.49 13.99
C GLY A 342 8.52 -26.33 15.20
N ASP A 343 7.21 -26.32 14.96
CA ASP A 343 6.14 -26.26 15.97
C ASP A 343 6.42 -25.24 17.10
N SER A 344 6.73 -24.00 16.72
CA SER A 344 7.10 -22.92 17.64
C SER A 344 5.95 -21.96 17.90
N HIS A 345 5.92 -21.35 19.09
CA HIS A 345 4.99 -20.28 19.46
C HIS A 345 5.61 -18.88 19.37
N GLY A 346 6.89 -18.75 19.03
CA GLY A 346 7.61 -17.50 18.96
C GLY A 346 8.96 -17.63 18.28
N ASN A 347 9.72 -16.54 18.28
CA ASN A 347 11.05 -16.45 17.70
C ASN A 347 12.04 -15.98 18.79
N PRO A 348 12.80 -16.90 19.42
CA PRO A 348 13.66 -16.57 20.55
C PRO A 348 14.81 -15.60 20.17
N VAL A 349 15.17 -15.51 18.90
CA VAL A 349 16.16 -14.53 18.43
C VAL A 349 15.58 -13.11 18.54
N ILE A 350 14.39 -12.92 17.98
CA ILE A 350 13.71 -11.62 18.01
C ILE A 350 13.34 -11.23 19.44
N ASP A 351 12.79 -12.18 20.22
CA ASP A 351 12.48 -11.96 21.63
C ASP A 351 13.71 -11.55 22.47
N TYR A 352 14.90 -12.06 22.13
CA TYR A 352 16.14 -11.67 22.78
C TYR A 352 16.55 -10.24 22.38
N LEU A 353 16.49 -9.90 21.09
CA LEU A 353 16.85 -8.58 20.59
C LEU A 353 15.90 -7.50 21.14
N GLU A 354 14.60 -7.76 21.20
CA GLU A 354 13.62 -6.83 21.76
C GLU A 354 13.83 -6.56 23.25
N ARG A 355 14.30 -7.57 24.01
CA ARG A 355 14.58 -7.43 25.46
C ARG A 355 15.91 -6.73 25.78
N HIS A 356 16.92 -6.88 24.94
CA HIS A 356 18.28 -6.46 25.24
C HIS A 356 18.82 -5.37 24.31
N GLY A 357 18.12 -5.07 23.22
CA GLY A 357 18.52 -4.13 22.19
C GLY A 357 17.60 -2.92 22.09
N SER A 358 18.00 -2.05 21.19
CA SER A 358 17.19 -0.90 20.76
C SER A 358 17.20 -0.80 19.24
N SER A 359 16.13 -0.25 18.64
CA SER A 359 16.10 0.06 17.21
C SER A 359 17.15 1.12 16.87
N ILE A 360 17.78 1.00 15.69
CA ILE A 360 18.79 1.95 15.22
C ILE A 360 18.20 3.35 15.04
N GLU A 361 16.97 3.39 14.51
CA GLU A 361 16.25 4.65 14.25
C GLU A 361 14.97 4.65 15.06
N GLN A 362 14.95 5.42 16.15
CA GLN A 362 13.71 5.66 16.87
C GLN A 362 13.13 7.00 16.43
N PRO A 363 11.85 7.03 16.01
CA PRO A 363 11.15 8.28 15.75
C PRO A 363 11.13 9.15 17.00
N ILE A 364 11.45 10.43 16.84
CA ILE A 364 11.20 11.44 17.86
C ILE A 364 9.78 11.93 17.63
N ASN A 365 8.84 11.49 18.46
CA ASN A 365 7.46 11.93 18.37
C ASN A 365 7.26 13.23 19.15
N PHE A 366 6.45 14.14 18.60
CA PHE A 366 6.07 15.36 19.27
C PHE A 366 4.97 15.09 20.29
N GLU A 367 4.97 15.82 21.42
CA GLU A 367 3.88 15.77 22.39
C GLU A 367 2.56 16.23 21.76
N ASN A 368 2.62 17.22 20.86
CA ASN A 368 1.47 17.74 20.14
C ASN A 368 1.73 17.69 18.64
N ALA A 369 0.81 17.08 17.91
CA ALA A 369 0.83 17.07 16.45
C ALA A 369 0.59 18.48 15.90
N ILE A 370 1.29 18.81 14.80
CA ILE A 370 1.19 20.13 14.13
C ILE A 370 0.36 19.97 12.85
N PRO A 371 -0.89 20.47 12.80
CA PRO A 371 -1.70 20.43 11.59
C PRO A 371 -1.08 21.27 10.49
N LEU A 372 -0.90 20.69 9.28
CA LEU A 372 -0.28 21.41 8.15
C LEU A 372 -1.24 22.38 7.47
N SER A 373 -2.53 22.08 7.43
CA SER A 373 -3.58 22.94 6.85
C SER A 373 -4.28 23.84 7.90
N GLY A 374 -3.70 23.94 9.10
CA GLY A 374 -4.35 24.63 10.23
C GLY A 374 -5.58 23.87 10.74
N LYS A 375 -6.66 24.61 11.06
CA LYS A 375 -7.88 24.02 11.63
C LYS A 375 -8.89 23.53 10.58
N THR A 376 -8.65 23.80 9.30
CA THR A 376 -9.59 23.46 8.21
C THR A 376 -9.08 22.24 7.46
N PRO A 377 -9.86 21.14 7.36
CA PRO A 377 -9.51 19.98 6.56
C PRO A 377 -9.34 20.35 5.08
N LEU A 378 -8.45 19.64 4.40
CA LEU A 378 -8.32 19.71 2.95
C LEU A 378 -9.46 18.92 2.31
N LEU A 379 -9.98 19.38 1.18
CA LEU A 379 -11.10 18.74 0.50
C LEU A 379 -10.65 18.09 -0.80
N LEU A 380 -11.04 16.85 -0.99
CA LEU A 380 -10.93 16.11 -2.23
C LEU A 380 -12.31 15.64 -2.67
N LYS A 381 -12.50 15.47 -3.97
CA LYS A 381 -13.73 14.90 -4.53
C LYS A 381 -13.40 13.63 -5.30
N ALA A 382 -14.07 12.53 -4.94
CA ALA A 382 -13.97 11.29 -5.70
C ALA A 382 -14.49 11.48 -7.14
N PRO A 383 -13.91 10.78 -8.14
CA PRO A 383 -14.29 10.95 -9.53
C PRO A 383 -15.75 10.53 -9.76
N ALA A 384 -16.41 11.14 -10.75
CA ALA A 384 -17.77 10.75 -11.12
C ALA A 384 -17.83 9.38 -11.81
N SER A 385 -16.72 8.96 -12.43
CA SER A 385 -16.51 7.64 -13.06
C SER A 385 -15.09 7.17 -12.81
N ASN A 386 -14.94 5.88 -12.55
CA ASN A 386 -13.66 5.22 -12.33
C ASN A 386 -12.95 4.81 -13.64
N ASP A 387 -13.57 4.99 -14.80
CA ASP A 387 -13.06 4.50 -16.09
C ASP A 387 -11.72 5.13 -16.47
N THR A 388 -11.52 6.40 -16.15
CA THR A 388 -10.27 7.10 -16.46
C THR A 388 -9.11 6.50 -15.68
N TYR A 389 -9.30 6.32 -14.37
CA TYR A 389 -8.27 5.70 -13.54
C TYR A 389 -8.00 4.24 -13.93
N ALA A 390 -9.04 3.46 -14.23
CA ALA A 390 -8.88 2.08 -14.70
C ALA A 390 -8.00 1.98 -15.95
N ARG A 391 -8.14 2.91 -16.90
CA ARG A 391 -7.31 2.93 -18.12
C ARG A 391 -5.86 3.29 -17.84
N VAL A 392 -5.61 4.32 -17.03
CA VAL A 392 -4.25 4.80 -16.80
C VAL A 392 -3.46 3.91 -15.84
N SER A 393 -4.13 3.24 -14.90
CA SER A 393 -3.50 2.32 -13.95
C SER A 393 -3.40 0.88 -14.45
N GLY A 394 -4.22 0.49 -15.43
CA GLY A 394 -4.39 -0.89 -15.85
C GLY A 394 -5.23 -1.73 -14.88
N ASP A 395 -5.78 -1.13 -13.81
CA ASP A 395 -6.67 -1.83 -12.89
C ASP A 395 -8.09 -1.89 -13.45
N TYR A 396 -8.32 -2.90 -14.24
CA TYR A 396 -9.64 -3.21 -14.82
C TYR A 396 -10.53 -4.05 -13.90
N ASN A 397 -10.31 -4.08 -12.58
CA ASN A 397 -11.16 -4.81 -11.67
C ASN A 397 -12.64 -4.37 -11.84
N PRO A 398 -13.54 -5.30 -12.22
CA PRO A 398 -14.90 -4.93 -12.62
C PRO A 398 -15.75 -4.32 -11.49
N ILE A 399 -15.39 -4.52 -10.21
CA ILE A 399 -16.13 -3.93 -9.09
C ILE A 399 -16.08 -2.39 -9.09
N HIS A 400 -15.10 -1.81 -9.77
CA HIS A 400 -14.94 -0.36 -9.86
C HIS A 400 -15.70 0.27 -11.03
N VAL A 401 -15.97 -0.48 -12.09
CA VAL A 401 -16.45 0.07 -13.37
C VAL A 401 -17.73 -0.61 -13.91
N SER A 402 -18.19 -1.69 -13.26
CA SER A 402 -19.40 -2.41 -13.67
C SER A 402 -20.37 -2.59 -12.50
N ARG A 403 -21.56 -2.01 -12.60
CA ARG A 403 -22.63 -2.17 -11.60
C ARG A 403 -23.04 -3.63 -11.43
N VAL A 404 -23.05 -4.41 -12.51
CA VAL A 404 -23.42 -5.83 -12.47
C VAL A 404 -22.45 -6.62 -11.61
N PHE A 405 -21.14 -6.40 -11.80
CA PHE A 405 -20.11 -7.06 -10.99
C PHE A 405 -20.10 -6.55 -9.54
N ALA A 406 -20.26 -5.25 -9.33
CA ALA A 406 -20.37 -4.69 -7.99
C ALA A 406 -21.55 -5.28 -7.21
N ASN A 407 -22.71 -5.37 -7.84
CA ASN A 407 -23.90 -6.03 -7.26
C ASN A 407 -23.65 -7.52 -6.99
N TYR A 408 -23.01 -8.23 -7.91
CA TYR A 408 -22.66 -9.65 -7.72
C TYR A 408 -21.67 -9.85 -6.57
N ALA A 409 -20.74 -8.91 -6.38
CA ALA A 409 -19.80 -8.88 -5.26
C ALA A 409 -20.43 -8.38 -3.94
N ASN A 410 -21.74 -8.11 -3.92
CA ASN A 410 -22.49 -7.59 -2.78
C ASN A 410 -21.97 -6.24 -2.27
N LEU A 411 -21.66 -5.34 -3.22
CA LEU A 411 -21.26 -3.96 -2.95
C LEU A 411 -22.45 -3.00 -3.18
N PRO A 412 -22.48 -1.83 -2.52
CA PRO A 412 -23.58 -0.85 -2.66
C PRO A 412 -23.67 -0.23 -4.06
N GLY A 413 -22.62 -0.35 -4.85
CA GLY A 413 -22.45 0.14 -6.20
C GLY A 413 -21.00 -0.04 -6.64
N THR A 414 -20.62 0.56 -7.76
CA THR A 414 -19.19 0.64 -8.11
C THR A 414 -18.48 1.49 -7.08
N ILE A 415 -17.37 0.96 -6.51
CA ILE A 415 -16.57 1.67 -5.53
C ILE A 415 -15.37 2.35 -6.23
N THR A 416 -14.91 3.47 -5.71
CA THR A 416 -13.71 4.14 -6.20
C THR A 416 -12.48 3.25 -5.93
N HIS A 417 -11.51 3.22 -6.85
CA HIS A 417 -10.26 2.49 -6.64
C HIS A 417 -9.55 2.99 -5.39
N GLY A 418 -9.16 2.11 -4.49
CA GLY A 418 -8.40 2.47 -3.30
C GLY A 418 -7.08 3.17 -3.65
N MET A 419 -6.43 2.73 -4.74
CA MET A 419 -5.20 3.34 -5.23
C MET A 419 -5.41 4.74 -5.82
N TYR A 420 -6.59 5.05 -6.38
CA TYR A 420 -6.96 6.42 -6.74
C TYR A 420 -7.01 7.31 -5.48
N SER A 421 -7.74 6.86 -4.45
CA SER A 421 -7.88 7.60 -3.21
C SER A 421 -6.51 7.83 -2.54
N SER A 422 -5.67 6.80 -2.52
CA SER A 422 -4.29 6.89 -2.04
C SER A 422 -3.48 7.94 -2.79
N ALA A 423 -3.51 7.94 -4.14
CA ALA A 423 -2.78 8.87 -4.97
C ALA A 423 -3.27 10.32 -4.81
N ALA A 424 -4.60 10.53 -4.78
CA ALA A 424 -5.18 11.84 -4.55
C ALA A 424 -4.80 12.42 -3.18
N VAL A 425 -4.84 11.60 -2.12
CA VAL A 425 -4.43 12.01 -0.77
C VAL A 425 -2.92 12.27 -0.69
N ARG A 426 -2.09 11.41 -1.30
CA ARG A 426 -0.63 11.63 -1.35
C ARG A 426 -0.25 12.94 -2.04
N SER A 427 -0.99 13.37 -3.06
CA SER A 427 -0.72 14.66 -3.72
C SER A 427 -0.82 15.84 -2.76
N LEU A 428 -1.67 15.75 -1.74
CA LEU A 428 -1.74 16.77 -0.68
C LEU A 428 -0.50 16.74 0.24
N VAL A 429 0.04 15.54 0.54
CA VAL A 429 1.31 15.42 1.27
C VAL A 429 2.44 16.10 0.48
N GLU A 430 2.50 15.90 -0.83
CA GLU A 430 3.47 16.53 -1.70
C GLU A 430 3.36 18.05 -1.67
N THR A 431 2.13 18.57 -1.73
CA THR A 431 1.88 20.01 -1.72
C THR A 431 2.18 20.63 -0.34
N TRP A 432 1.63 20.07 0.73
CA TRP A 432 1.63 20.70 2.04
C TRP A 432 2.83 20.34 2.93
N ALA A 433 3.40 19.14 2.78
CA ALA A 433 4.55 18.70 3.57
C ALA A 433 5.88 18.81 2.84
N ALA A 434 5.89 18.55 1.52
CA ALA A 434 7.07 18.57 0.68
C ALA A 434 7.23 19.86 -0.15
N GLU A 435 6.30 20.83 -0.04
CA GLU A 435 6.35 22.13 -0.71
C GLU A 435 6.44 22.00 -2.25
N ASN A 436 5.67 21.05 -2.81
CA ASN A 436 5.65 20.66 -4.22
C ASN A 436 6.98 20.10 -4.76
N ASN A 437 7.88 19.67 -3.87
CA ASN A 437 9.11 18.98 -4.27
C ASN A 437 8.91 17.46 -4.20
N VAL A 438 8.67 16.85 -5.36
CA VAL A 438 8.41 15.41 -5.53
C VAL A 438 9.49 14.53 -4.91
N GLY A 439 10.76 14.92 -5.05
CA GLY A 439 11.90 14.16 -4.55
C GLY A 439 12.01 14.10 -3.02
N ARG A 440 11.32 14.99 -2.31
CA ARG A 440 11.34 15.02 -0.83
C ARG A 440 10.41 14.01 -0.19
N VAL A 441 9.38 13.51 -0.87
CA VAL A 441 8.53 12.43 -0.36
C VAL A 441 9.30 11.11 -0.52
N ARG A 442 9.81 10.56 0.59
CA ARG A 442 10.66 9.36 0.58
C ARG A 442 9.86 8.07 0.79
N SER A 443 8.77 8.14 1.53
CA SER A 443 7.80 7.05 1.65
C SER A 443 6.39 7.59 1.83
N PHE A 444 5.43 6.78 1.42
CA PHE A 444 4.01 6.98 1.70
C PHE A 444 3.34 5.62 1.85
N HIS A 445 2.68 5.41 2.96
CA HIS A 445 1.88 4.23 3.23
C HIS A 445 0.44 4.64 3.50
N ALA A 446 -0.52 3.90 2.94
CA ALA A 446 -1.94 4.12 3.15
C ALA A 446 -2.68 2.81 3.41
N SER A 447 -3.43 2.75 4.50
CA SER A 447 -4.41 1.71 4.81
C SER A 447 -5.80 2.18 4.40
N LEU A 448 -6.49 1.37 3.61
CA LEU A 448 -7.83 1.66 3.08
C LEU A 448 -8.85 1.07 4.04
N THR A 449 -9.43 1.91 4.89
CA THR A 449 -10.26 1.51 6.02
C THR A 449 -11.75 1.54 5.72
N GLY A 450 -12.16 2.25 4.67
CA GLY A 450 -13.56 2.39 4.26
C GLY A 450 -13.72 2.49 2.75
N MET A 451 -14.94 2.30 2.27
CA MET A 451 -15.28 2.43 0.85
C MET A 451 -15.55 3.89 0.50
N VAL A 452 -15.01 4.31 -0.65
CA VAL A 452 -15.31 5.59 -1.27
C VAL A 452 -16.18 5.34 -2.50
N LEU A 453 -17.32 6.00 -2.59
CA LEU A 453 -18.19 5.93 -3.75
C LEU A 453 -17.87 7.06 -4.75
N PRO A 454 -18.19 6.89 -6.04
CA PRO A 454 -18.07 7.99 -7.00
C PRO A 454 -18.83 9.23 -6.54
N LYS A 455 -18.17 10.39 -6.61
CA LYS A 455 -18.63 11.72 -6.21
C LYS A 455 -18.63 12.01 -4.71
N ASP A 456 -18.17 11.10 -3.86
CA ASP A 456 -18.01 11.41 -2.45
C ASP A 456 -17.07 12.60 -2.25
N ASP A 457 -17.38 13.43 -1.28
CA ASP A 457 -16.48 14.48 -0.78
C ASP A 457 -15.67 13.90 0.39
N ILE A 458 -14.35 14.03 0.31
CA ILE A 458 -13.38 13.48 1.28
C ILE A 458 -12.65 14.63 1.97
N GLU A 459 -12.70 14.63 3.28
CA GLU A 459 -11.91 15.54 4.14
C GLU A 459 -10.59 14.88 4.52
N VAL A 460 -9.48 15.61 4.34
CA VAL A 460 -8.12 15.11 4.61
C VAL A 460 -7.43 16.00 5.63
N ASN A 461 -6.92 15.38 6.68
CA ASN A 461 -6.10 16.00 7.70
C ASN A 461 -4.66 15.51 7.57
N LEU A 462 -3.71 16.44 7.58
CA LEU A 462 -2.28 16.18 7.57
C LEU A 462 -1.66 16.75 8.84
N GLU A 463 -0.93 15.93 9.59
CA GLU A 463 -0.30 16.33 10.84
C GLU A 463 1.18 15.94 10.84
N HIS A 464 2.04 16.90 11.13
CA HIS A 464 3.45 16.63 11.42
C HIS A 464 3.56 16.12 12.86
N VAL A 465 3.85 14.84 13.02
CA VAL A 465 3.79 14.15 14.33
C VAL A 465 5.16 13.82 14.90
N GLY A 466 6.22 13.97 14.14
CA GLY A 466 7.56 13.65 14.62
C GLY A 466 8.62 13.71 13.53
N MET A 467 9.81 13.26 13.91
CA MET A 467 10.99 13.21 13.05
C MET A 467 11.68 11.84 13.16
N VAL A 468 12.21 11.35 12.05
CA VAL A 468 13.08 10.17 11.99
C VAL A 468 14.21 10.41 10.99
N ALA A 469 15.46 10.22 11.38
CA ALA A 469 16.63 10.35 10.50
C ALA A 469 16.62 11.63 9.61
N GLY A 470 16.21 12.77 10.17
CA GLY A 470 16.13 14.05 9.46
C GLY A 470 14.91 14.21 8.55
N ARG A 471 13.96 13.25 8.55
CA ARG A 471 12.71 13.31 7.79
C ARG A 471 11.53 13.63 8.70
N LYS A 472 10.59 14.43 8.22
CA LYS A 472 9.29 14.64 8.87
C LYS A 472 8.45 13.37 8.77
N ILE A 473 7.81 13.00 9.86
CA ILE A 473 6.75 11.99 9.86
C ILE A 473 5.41 12.73 9.77
N ILE A 474 4.67 12.49 8.70
CA ILE A 474 3.37 13.09 8.44
C ILE A 474 2.31 12.03 8.60
N LYS A 475 1.46 12.18 9.61
CA LYS A 475 0.25 11.38 9.76
C LYS A 475 -0.83 11.90 8.82
N VAL A 476 -1.52 10.99 8.16
CA VAL A 476 -2.54 11.28 7.16
C VAL A 476 -3.84 10.60 7.56
N GLU A 477 -4.93 11.35 7.61
CA GLU A 477 -6.26 10.82 7.88
C GLU A 477 -7.24 11.39 6.86
N ALA A 478 -7.99 10.51 6.17
CA ALA A 478 -9.05 10.91 5.25
C ALA A 478 -10.38 10.29 5.67
N SER A 479 -11.43 11.10 5.69
CA SER A 479 -12.78 10.69 6.07
C SER A 479 -13.81 11.12 5.02
N ASN A 480 -14.85 10.34 4.83
CA ASN A 480 -16.00 10.76 4.03
C ASN A 480 -16.69 11.92 4.76
N LYS A 481 -16.89 13.03 4.06
CA LYS A 481 -17.44 14.26 4.65
C LYS A 481 -18.89 14.12 5.15
N GLU A 482 -19.69 13.29 4.47
CA GLU A 482 -21.11 13.13 4.78
C GLU A 482 -21.32 12.14 5.94
N THR A 483 -20.58 11.02 5.93
CA THR A 483 -20.74 9.95 6.93
C THR A 483 -19.77 10.03 8.09
N GLU A 484 -18.74 10.89 8.01
CA GLU A 484 -17.62 11.00 8.95
C GLU A 484 -16.80 9.71 9.11
N GLU A 485 -17.08 8.70 8.28
CA GLU A 485 -16.38 7.42 8.31
C GLU A 485 -14.95 7.58 7.77
N LYS A 486 -13.97 7.00 8.48
CA LYS A 486 -12.58 6.99 8.02
C LYS A 486 -12.43 6.06 6.83
N VAL A 487 -11.91 6.59 5.74
CA VAL A 487 -11.72 5.85 4.48
C VAL A 487 -10.26 5.54 4.19
N LEU A 488 -9.33 6.34 4.76
CA LEU A 488 -7.89 6.12 4.62
C LEU A 488 -7.14 6.63 5.84
N LEU A 489 -6.20 5.80 6.32
CA LEU A 489 -5.21 6.17 7.32
C LEU A 489 -3.82 5.98 6.69
N GLY A 490 -2.93 6.94 6.85
CA GLY A 490 -1.62 6.86 6.21
C GLY A 490 -0.52 7.56 7.00
N GLU A 491 0.70 7.31 6.54
CA GLU A 491 1.91 7.94 7.03
C GLU A 491 2.85 8.23 5.87
N ALA A 492 3.54 9.35 5.93
CA ALA A 492 4.57 9.71 4.96
C ALA A 492 5.85 10.15 5.66
N GLU A 493 6.99 9.80 5.05
CA GLU A 493 8.27 10.38 5.39
C GLU A 493 8.65 11.43 4.34
N VAL A 494 8.89 12.64 4.80
CA VAL A 494 9.24 13.78 3.94
C VAL A 494 10.61 14.32 4.33
N GLU A 495 11.55 14.24 3.39
CA GLU A 495 12.90 14.72 3.59
C GLU A 495 12.92 16.24 3.81
N GLN A 496 13.71 16.68 4.79
CA GLN A 496 13.91 18.09 5.01
C GLN A 496 14.90 18.66 3.99
N PRO A 497 14.74 19.93 3.59
CA PRO A 497 15.79 20.61 2.86
C PRO A 497 17.08 20.60 3.69
N VAL A 498 18.22 20.48 3.02
CA VAL A 498 19.50 20.70 3.68
C VAL A 498 19.56 22.17 4.08
N SER A 499 19.52 22.40 5.40
CA SER A 499 19.52 23.76 5.97
C SER A 499 20.73 23.95 6.87
N ALA A 500 21.41 25.06 6.73
CA ALA A 500 22.43 25.49 7.66
C ALA A 500 21.81 26.52 8.61
N TYR A 501 21.80 26.22 9.91
CA TYR A 501 21.39 27.18 10.93
C TYR A 501 22.60 27.98 11.38
N VAL A 502 22.59 29.27 11.10
CA VAL A 502 23.64 30.17 11.52
C VAL A 502 23.15 30.99 12.71
N PHE A 503 23.79 30.79 13.84
CA PHE A 503 23.49 31.55 15.06
C PHE A 503 24.54 32.63 15.23
N THR A 504 24.09 33.82 15.59
CA THR A 504 24.98 34.91 15.96
C THR A 504 25.61 34.63 17.34
N GLY A 505 26.78 35.20 17.58
CA GLY A 505 27.44 35.06 18.87
C GLY A 505 26.83 35.96 19.96
N GLN A 506 27.39 35.86 21.18
CA GLN A 506 27.00 36.71 22.30
C GLN A 506 27.16 38.20 21.95
N GLY A 507 26.15 39.00 22.26
CA GLY A 507 26.14 40.45 21.99
C GLY A 507 25.37 40.86 20.73
N SER A 508 24.78 39.89 20.01
CA SER A 508 23.94 40.14 18.82
C SER A 508 22.43 40.20 19.16
N GLN A 509 22.08 40.11 20.43
CA GLN A 509 20.70 40.11 20.88
C GLN A 509 20.10 41.52 20.72
N GLU A 510 18.95 41.59 20.07
CA GLU A 510 18.17 42.81 19.91
C GLU A 510 16.75 42.63 20.49
N GLN A 511 16.15 43.70 20.92
CA GLN A 511 14.77 43.68 21.43
C GLN A 511 13.81 43.21 20.31
N GLY A 512 13.01 42.19 20.58
CA GLY A 512 12.07 41.62 19.60
C GLY A 512 12.68 40.61 18.68
N MET A 513 13.97 40.25 18.80
CA MET A 513 14.62 39.23 18.01
C MET A 513 13.84 37.91 18.08
N GLY A 514 13.48 37.33 16.91
CA GLY A 514 12.75 36.08 16.80
C GLY A 514 11.23 36.20 16.98
N MET A 515 10.67 37.38 17.26
CA MET A 515 9.22 37.57 17.49
C MET A 515 8.40 37.41 16.21
N GLU A 516 8.93 37.72 15.03
CA GLU A 516 8.28 37.45 13.77
C GLU A 516 8.14 35.93 13.56
N LEU A 517 9.18 35.19 13.90
CA LEU A 517 9.18 33.73 13.83
C LEU A 517 8.25 33.11 14.87
N TYR A 518 8.23 33.65 16.09
CA TYR A 518 7.27 33.29 17.14
C TYR A 518 5.82 33.49 16.69
N ALA A 519 5.52 34.58 15.99
CA ALA A 519 4.18 34.90 15.52
C ALA A 519 3.75 34.05 14.30
N SER A 520 4.70 33.70 13.42
CA SER A 520 4.42 33.05 12.14
C SER A 520 4.59 31.54 12.14
N SER A 521 5.40 30.98 13.07
CA SER A 521 5.73 29.56 13.12
C SER A 521 5.23 28.92 14.41
N PRO A 522 4.27 27.98 14.37
CA PRO A 522 3.83 27.22 15.55
C PRO A 522 4.97 26.49 16.26
N VAL A 523 5.93 25.96 15.50
CA VAL A 523 7.11 25.26 16.04
C VAL A 523 8.01 26.22 16.80
N ALA A 524 8.30 27.39 16.24
CA ALA A 524 9.09 28.40 16.95
C ALA A 524 8.38 28.87 18.22
N LYS A 525 7.08 29.08 18.16
CA LYS A 525 6.27 29.42 19.32
C LYS A 525 6.38 28.36 20.41
N GLU A 526 6.25 27.08 20.07
CA GLU A 526 6.38 25.97 21.02
C GLU A 526 7.75 25.97 21.72
N VAL A 527 8.84 26.18 20.95
CA VAL A 527 10.19 26.26 21.52
C VAL A 527 10.31 27.40 22.53
N TRP A 528 9.78 28.59 22.19
CA TRP A 528 9.78 29.74 23.09
C TRP A 528 8.94 29.49 24.34
N ASP A 529 7.73 28.91 24.18
CA ASP A 529 6.82 28.63 25.29
C ASP A 529 7.43 27.57 26.24
N ARG A 530 8.12 26.54 25.69
CA ARG A 530 8.86 25.53 26.47
C ARG A 530 10.03 26.16 27.23
N ALA A 531 10.78 27.04 26.57
CA ALA A 531 11.88 27.74 27.22
C ALA A 531 11.39 28.64 28.35
N ASP A 532 10.32 29.41 28.12
CA ASP A 532 9.71 30.26 29.17
C ASP A 532 9.21 29.43 30.36
N LYS A 533 8.54 28.31 30.08
CA LYS A 533 8.12 27.37 31.13
C LYS A 533 9.31 26.84 31.92
N HIS A 534 10.39 26.42 31.25
CA HIS A 534 11.59 25.93 31.91
C HIS A 534 12.20 27.00 32.85
N PHE A 535 12.34 28.24 32.37
CA PHE A 535 12.86 29.34 33.17
C PHE A 535 11.95 29.68 34.37
N ARG A 536 10.64 29.65 34.19
CA ARG A 536 9.68 29.86 35.26
C ARG A 536 9.74 28.78 36.32
N ASP A 537 9.73 27.54 35.91
CA ASP A 537 9.64 26.37 36.81
C ASP A 537 10.95 26.17 37.60
N ASN A 538 12.12 26.48 37.01
CA ASN A 538 13.42 26.22 37.64
C ASN A 538 14.08 27.45 38.25
N TYR A 539 13.75 28.67 37.79
CA TYR A 539 14.42 29.88 38.19
C TYR A 539 13.46 31.00 38.68
N GLY A 540 12.15 30.75 38.64
CA GLY A 540 11.13 31.72 39.04
C GLY A 540 11.08 32.98 38.17
N ARG A 541 11.59 32.90 36.93
CA ARG A 541 11.67 34.04 36.00
C ARG A 541 11.02 33.66 34.67
N HIS A 542 10.33 34.63 34.05
CA HIS A 542 9.86 34.51 32.69
C HIS A 542 10.95 34.87 31.69
N LEU A 543 10.98 34.22 30.53
CA LEU A 543 11.71 34.74 29.39
C LEU A 543 11.02 36.04 28.94
N PRO A 544 11.75 37.15 28.80
CA PRO A 544 11.17 38.42 28.44
C PRO A 544 10.79 38.43 26.95
N LEU A 545 9.66 37.83 26.61
CA LEU A 545 9.10 37.87 25.25
C LEU A 545 8.72 39.30 24.83
N HIS A 546 8.53 40.22 25.80
CA HIS A 546 8.14 41.58 25.57
C HIS A 546 8.89 42.59 26.50
N ALA A 547 10.10 42.23 26.96
CA ALA A 547 10.77 43.11 27.92
C ALA A 547 11.22 44.43 27.27
N PRO A 548 10.86 45.54 27.86
CA PRO A 548 11.52 46.79 27.55
C PRO A 548 12.99 46.72 28.00
N SER A 549 13.84 47.36 27.25
CA SER A 549 15.26 47.60 27.40
C SER A 549 15.78 47.67 28.82
N TYR A 550 16.13 46.54 29.46
CA TYR A 550 16.97 46.50 30.66
C TYR A 550 17.88 45.28 30.66
N LEU A 551 18.73 45.17 29.62
CA LEU A 551 19.97 44.42 29.68
C LEU A 551 21.05 45.34 29.11
N THR A 552 21.47 46.29 29.93
CA THR A 552 22.79 46.89 29.89
C THR A 552 23.65 46.21 30.94
#